data_01f4faf5fa54637830a17da86bc5b959
#
_entry.id   01f4faf5fa54637830a17da86bc5b959
#
_cell.length_a   1.000
_cell.length_b   1.000
_cell.length_c   1.000
_cell.angle_alpha   90.00
_cell.angle_beta   90.00
_cell.angle_gamma   90.00
#
_symmetry.space_group_name_H-M   'P 1'
#
loop_
_entity.id
_entity.type
_entity.pdbx_description
1 polymer ?
#
loop_
_entity_poly.entity_id
_entity_poly.type
_entity_poly.pdbx_seq_one_letter_code
_entity_poly.pdbx_strand_id
1 'polypeptide(L)'
;TRPLRSGTWTLSAAATSQVVSGLLMALPLLPESSDIMLTEKPVSRPYLDMTCRVLHHHGVAVAETPGGYHIDGGQTYRPAPLLTAPDWSAAPYWLVLTRVQQQRASGGMQDELRVALHDTQAEDTPLSCGTSSGWQGDSIIEEYLRDVPQTVDLTDTPDLLMPLALYAALQPGRTTRFTGCGFLRGKESDRPHAVAQVLHTLGAQVQEETDSLVVTGVSGLHGGCVDSFGDHRIAMLAGCAVTEEGKEKSLTLRPMTDI
;
A
#
# COMPACT_ATOMS: atom_id res chain seq x y z
N THR A 1 9.51 -11.52 29.15
CA THR A 1 8.66 -10.42 28.62
C THR A 1 8.22 -9.56 29.79
N ARG A 2 8.43 -8.25 29.70
CA ARG A 2 7.93 -7.31 30.72
C ARG A 2 6.52 -6.86 30.29
N PRO A 3 5.57 -6.68 31.24
CA PRO A 3 4.24 -6.15 30.91
C PRO A 3 4.39 -4.71 30.34
N LEU A 4 3.48 -4.35 29.43
CA LEU A 4 3.33 -2.99 28.93
C LEU A 4 3.00 -2.06 30.12
N ARG A 5 3.55 -0.85 30.16
CA ARG A 5 3.33 0.12 31.22
C ARG A 5 2.96 1.48 30.65
N SER A 6 2.17 2.23 31.39
CA SER A 6 1.91 3.64 31.10
C SER A 6 3.20 4.46 31.18
N GLY A 7 3.24 5.59 30.48
CA GLY A 7 4.38 6.52 30.46
C GLY A 7 4.76 6.98 29.07
N THR A 8 5.93 7.58 28.94
CA THR A 8 6.42 8.13 27.66
C THR A 8 7.17 7.07 26.86
N TRP A 9 6.76 6.89 25.61
CA TRP A 9 7.32 5.98 24.62
C TRP A 9 7.97 6.78 23.50
N THR A 10 9.29 6.78 23.42
CA THR A 10 10.01 7.44 22.32
C THR A 10 10.35 6.41 21.26
N LEU A 11 9.87 6.62 20.03
CA LEU A 11 9.95 5.67 18.93
C LEU A 11 10.36 6.35 17.62
N SER A 12 11.10 5.61 16.79
CA SER A 12 11.22 5.92 15.36
C SER A 12 10.06 5.25 14.61
N ALA A 13 9.41 5.98 13.74
CA ALA A 13 8.40 5.48 12.81
C ALA A 13 8.85 5.63 11.34
N ALA A 14 10.15 5.82 11.11
CA ALA A 14 10.72 5.99 9.77
C ALA A 14 10.78 4.69 8.95
N ALA A 15 10.74 3.53 9.62
CA ALA A 15 10.73 2.24 8.94
C ALA A 15 9.33 1.62 8.85
N THR A 16 8.49 1.85 9.86
CA THR A 16 7.14 1.29 9.94
C THR A 16 6.27 2.04 10.93
N SER A 17 5.01 2.26 10.58
CA SER A 17 3.96 2.80 11.47
C SER A 17 3.33 1.73 12.39
N GLN A 18 3.58 0.45 12.16
CA GLN A 18 2.87 -0.66 12.84
C GLN A 18 3.06 -0.68 14.34
N VAL A 19 4.28 -0.38 14.83
CA VAL A 19 4.55 -0.33 16.29
C VAL A 19 3.75 0.79 16.94
N VAL A 20 3.65 1.94 16.28
CA VAL A 20 2.85 3.08 16.75
C VAL A 20 1.37 2.70 16.80
N SER A 21 0.82 2.12 15.73
CA SER A 21 -0.57 1.63 15.70
C SER A 21 -0.84 0.62 16.83
N GLY A 22 0.08 -0.31 17.07
CA GLY A 22 -0.04 -1.29 18.16
C GLY A 22 -0.09 -0.63 19.54
N LEU A 23 0.74 0.38 19.79
CA LEU A 23 0.71 1.14 21.04
C LEU A 23 -0.56 1.98 21.18
N LEU A 24 -1.01 2.65 20.12
CA LEU A 24 -2.27 3.40 20.10
C LEU A 24 -3.47 2.53 20.49
N MET A 25 -3.47 1.26 20.11
CA MET A 25 -4.51 0.31 20.50
C MET A 25 -4.37 -0.23 21.92
N ALA A 26 -3.16 -0.33 22.46
CA ALA A 26 -2.92 -0.99 23.74
C ALA A 26 -2.87 -0.01 24.94
N LEU A 27 -2.28 1.16 24.76
CA LEU A 27 -2.05 2.14 25.84
C LEU A 27 -3.34 2.68 26.48
N PRO A 28 -4.46 2.88 25.76
CA PRO A 28 -5.71 3.35 26.36
C PRO A 28 -6.24 2.45 27.48
N LEU A 29 -5.92 1.15 27.43
CA LEU A 29 -6.38 0.16 28.42
C LEU A 29 -5.58 0.21 29.73
N LEU A 30 -4.43 0.89 29.75
CA LEU A 30 -3.61 1.02 30.95
C LEU A 30 -4.22 2.05 31.92
N PRO A 31 -3.94 1.93 33.24
CA PRO A 31 -4.61 2.77 34.23
C PRO A 31 -4.23 4.24 34.16
N GLU A 32 -3.02 4.57 33.70
CA GLU A 32 -2.49 5.94 33.65
C GLU A 32 -2.29 6.37 32.21
N SER A 33 -2.22 7.71 31.99
CA SER A 33 -1.96 8.31 30.68
C SER A 33 -0.58 7.96 30.12
N SER A 34 -0.46 8.00 28.82
CA SER A 34 0.78 7.71 28.10
C SER A 34 1.00 8.70 26.96
N ASP A 35 2.28 8.93 26.64
CA ASP A 35 2.69 9.74 25.49
C ASP A 35 3.51 8.88 24.53
N ILE A 36 3.23 9.00 23.23
CA ILE A 36 4.08 8.47 22.18
C ILE A 36 4.79 9.67 21.54
N MET A 37 6.12 9.68 21.64
CA MET A 37 7.00 10.70 21.03
C MET A 37 7.68 10.10 19.82
N LEU A 38 7.43 10.65 18.63
CA LEU A 38 8.06 10.21 17.39
C LEU A 38 9.35 11.02 17.15
N THR A 39 10.44 10.33 16.90
CA THR A 39 11.76 10.97 16.65
C THR A 39 11.85 11.51 15.22
N GLU A 40 11.07 10.96 14.28
CA GLU A 40 11.00 11.41 12.90
C GLU A 40 9.54 11.39 12.39
N LYS A 41 9.34 12.02 11.24
CA LYS A 41 8.06 11.94 10.53
C LYS A 41 7.75 10.46 10.20
N PRO A 42 6.58 9.94 10.60
CA PRO A 42 6.22 8.56 10.32
C PRO A 42 6.02 8.33 8.83
N VAL A 43 6.43 7.14 8.35
CA VAL A 43 5.99 6.62 7.06
C VAL A 43 4.61 6.00 7.18
N SER A 44 3.91 5.87 6.06
CA SER A 44 2.57 5.27 6.01
C SER A 44 1.59 5.96 6.97
N ARG A 45 1.64 7.29 7.03
CA ARG A 45 0.81 8.11 7.91
C ARG A 45 -0.70 7.80 7.80
N PRO A 46 -1.29 7.54 6.61
CA PRO A 46 -2.70 7.23 6.49
C PRO A 46 -3.15 6.04 7.34
N TYR A 47 -2.27 5.05 7.61
CA TYR A 47 -2.58 3.92 8.48
C TYR A 47 -2.66 4.30 9.96
N LEU A 48 -1.89 5.30 10.41
CA LEU A 48 -2.01 5.86 11.77
C LEU A 48 -3.33 6.62 11.91
N ASP A 49 -3.66 7.44 10.91
CA ASP A 49 -4.91 8.20 10.88
C ASP A 49 -6.13 7.27 10.88
N MET A 50 -6.08 6.19 10.08
CA MET A 50 -7.11 5.14 10.07
C MET A 50 -7.22 4.48 11.45
N THR A 51 -6.10 4.15 12.10
CA THR A 51 -6.08 3.58 13.44
C THR A 51 -6.78 4.51 14.43
N CYS A 52 -6.43 5.81 14.44
CA CYS A 52 -7.05 6.80 15.33
C CYS A 52 -8.56 6.94 15.08
N ARG A 53 -9.01 6.92 13.82
CA ARG A 53 -10.44 6.97 13.47
C ARG A 53 -11.21 5.76 13.98
N VAL A 54 -10.65 4.55 13.81
CA VAL A 54 -11.26 3.31 14.33
C VAL A 54 -11.32 3.34 15.84
N LEU A 55 -10.26 3.78 16.54
CA LEU A 55 -10.24 3.94 17.99
C LEU A 55 -11.34 4.89 18.45
N HIS A 56 -11.46 6.04 17.82
CA HIS A 56 -12.49 7.04 18.12
C HIS A 56 -13.91 6.46 17.93
N HIS A 57 -14.11 5.71 16.83
CA HIS A 57 -15.39 5.02 16.59
C HIS A 57 -15.78 4.07 17.71
N HIS A 58 -14.80 3.39 18.29
CA HIS A 58 -15.00 2.51 19.43
C HIS A 58 -14.93 3.20 20.80
N GLY A 59 -15.01 4.54 20.82
CA GLY A 59 -15.10 5.35 22.03
C GLY A 59 -13.77 5.58 22.75
N VAL A 60 -12.65 5.34 22.09
CA VAL A 60 -11.31 5.61 22.60
C VAL A 60 -10.77 6.91 22.03
N ALA A 61 -10.40 7.85 22.90
CA ALA A 61 -9.83 9.13 22.52
C ALA A 61 -8.29 9.05 22.45
N VAL A 62 -7.75 9.57 21.37
CA VAL A 62 -6.32 9.78 21.16
C VAL A 62 -6.14 11.22 20.70
N ALA A 63 -5.31 11.99 21.40
CA ALA A 63 -4.98 13.35 21.02
C ALA A 63 -3.67 13.37 20.23
N GLU A 64 -3.70 13.91 19.02
CA GLU A 64 -2.48 14.16 18.25
C GLU A 64 -1.75 15.38 18.82
N THR A 65 -0.43 15.29 18.95
CA THR A 65 0.45 16.35 19.41
C THR A 65 1.49 16.70 18.34
N PRO A 66 2.17 17.83 18.40
CA PRO A 66 3.17 18.21 17.38
C PRO A 66 4.29 17.20 17.15
N GLY A 67 4.53 16.27 18.08
CA GLY A 67 5.59 15.27 17.98
C GLY A 67 5.11 13.84 18.19
N GLY A 68 3.81 13.57 18.14
CA GLY A 68 3.30 12.22 18.38
C GLY A 68 1.87 12.19 18.87
N TYR A 69 1.59 11.46 19.96
CA TYR A 69 0.23 11.24 20.46
C TYR A 69 0.19 11.26 21.98
N HIS A 70 -0.86 11.82 22.54
CA HIS A 70 -1.22 11.70 23.95
C HIS A 70 -2.45 10.81 24.10
N ILE A 71 -2.40 9.89 25.04
CA ILE A 71 -3.44 8.88 25.28
C ILE A 71 -3.78 8.89 26.77
N ASP A 72 -5.01 9.26 27.10
CA ASP A 72 -5.53 9.08 28.45
C ASP A 72 -5.65 7.60 28.79
N GLY A 73 -5.29 7.24 30.03
CA GLY A 73 -5.43 5.88 30.54
C GLY A 73 -6.84 5.56 31.02
N GLY A 74 -7.08 4.29 31.36
CA GLY A 74 -8.35 3.82 31.94
C GLY A 74 -9.53 3.86 30.97
N GLN A 75 -9.28 3.97 29.68
CA GLN A 75 -10.33 3.98 28.66
C GLN A 75 -10.86 2.57 28.41
N THR A 76 -12.07 2.47 27.89
CA THR A 76 -12.73 1.21 27.58
C THR A 76 -13.29 1.25 26.16
N TYR A 77 -12.99 0.22 25.38
CA TYR A 77 -13.56 0.04 24.06
C TYR A 77 -15.07 -0.23 24.13
N ARG A 78 -15.83 0.42 23.28
CA ARG A 78 -17.27 0.20 23.15
C ARG A 78 -17.56 -0.57 21.87
N PRO A 79 -18.35 -1.64 21.92
CA PRO A 79 -18.83 -2.30 20.72
C PRO A 79 -19.58 -1.29 19.83
N ALA A 80 -19.21 -1.23 18.57
CA ALA A 80 -19.88 -0.40 17.57
C ALA A 80 -19.88 -1.15 16.22
N PRO A 81 -20.95 -1.06 15.43
CA PRO A 81 -20.93 -1.60 14.08
C PRO A 81 -19.88 -0.92 13.25
N LEU A 82 -19.07 -1.69 12.54
CA LEU A 82 -18.07 -1.17 11.60
C LEU A 82 -18.24 -1.88 10.27
N LEU A 83 -18.45 -1.11 9.21
CA LEU A 83 -18.38 -1.64 7.85
C LEU A 83 -16.91 -1.72 7.41
N THR A 84 -16.51 -2.89 6.98
CA THR A 84 -15.17 -3.11 6.47
C THR A 84 -15.05 -2.47 5.08
N ALA A 85 -14.15 -1.51 4.94
CA ALA A 85 -13.84 -0.94 3.63
C ALA A 85 -13.13 -1.98 2.73
N PRO A 86 -13.17 -1.81 1.40
CA PRO A 86 -12.35 -2.60 0.48
C PRO A 86 -10.85 -2.52 0.85
N ASP A 87 -10.12 -3.59 0.58
CA ASP A 87 -8.66 -3.61 0.77
C ASP A 87 -7.95 -2.89 -0.39
N TRP A 88 -7.65 -1.61 -0.17
CA TRP A 88 -6.93 -0.77 -1.14
C TRP A 88 -5.45 -1.11 -1.28
N SER A 89 -4.92 -2.03 -0.47
CA SER A 89 -3.55 -2.52 -0.68
C SER A 89 -3.49 -3.69 -1.66
N ALA A 90 -4.60 -4.42 -1.85
CA ALA A 90 -4.73 -5.51 -2.81
C ALA A 90 -5.48 -5.09 -4.10
N ALA A 91 -6.49 -4.23 -4.00
CA ALA A 91 -7.28 -3.74 -5.14
C ALA A 91 -6.44 -3.13 -6.28
N PRO A 92 -5.33 -2.40 -6.03
CA PRO A 92 -4.51 -1.79 -7.07
C PRO A 92 -4.03 -2.74 -8.16
N TYR A 93 -3.77 -3.99 -7.84
CA TYR A 93 -3.33 -4.98 -8.84
C TYR A 93 -4.43 -5.24 -9.88
N TRP A 94 -5.67 -5.40 -9.44
CA TRP A 94 -6.83 -5.58 -10.32
C TRP A 94 -7.14 -4.34 -11.13
N LEU A 95 -7.03 -3.15 -10.51
CA LEU A 95 -7.24 -1.88 -11.18
C LEU A 95 -6.20 -1.66 -12.29
N VAL A 96 -4.92 -1.97 -12.04
CA VAL A 96 -3.86 -1.90 -13.04
C VAL A 96 -4.14 -2.85 -14.20
N LEU A 97 -4.48 -4.12 -13.93
CA LEU A 97 -4.84 -5.08 -14.97
C LEU A 97 -5.99 -4.57 -15.84
N THR A 98 -7.06 -4.12 -15.20
CA THR A 98 -8.23 -3.56 -15.90
C THR A 98 -7.83 -2.37 -16.77
N ARG A 99 -7.03 -1.45 -16.23
CA ARG A 99 -6.62 -0.25 -16.95
C ARG A 99 -5.74 -0.57 -18.16
N VAL A 100 -4.80 -1.51 -18.03
CA VAL A 100 -3.94 -1.96 -19.12
C VAL A 100 -4.76 -2.64 -20.21
N GLN A 101 -5.72 -3.49 -19.85
CA GLN A 101 -6.62 -4.12 -20.81
C GLN A 101 -7.47 -3.10 -21.57
N GLN A 102 -8.02 -2.10 -20.88
CA GLN A 102 -8.79 -1.00 -21.50
C GLN A 102 -7.95 -0.19 -22.50
N GLN A 103 -6.73 0.17 -22.14
CA GLN A 103 -5.84 0.92 -23.03
C GLN A 103 -5.53 0.16 -24.32
N ARG A 104 -5.43 -1.15 -24.25
CA ARG A 104 -5.20 -2.02 -25.42
C ARG A 104 -6.45 -2.24 -26.27
N ALA A 105 -7.60 -2.39 -25.61
CA ALA A 105 -8.89 -2.53 -26.28
C ALA A 105 -9.36 -1.23 -26.95
N SER A 106 -8.84 -0.07 -26.57
CA SER A 106 -9.20 1.27 -27.10
C SER A 106 -8.83 1.49 -28.57
N GLY A 107 -8.32 0.46 -29.26
CA GLY A 107 -8.38 0.35 -30.72
C GLY A 107 -9.80 0.19 -31.27
N GLY A 108 -10.83 0.11 -30.43
CA GLY A 108 -12.23 0.05 -30.82
C GLY A 108 -13.11 -0.63 -29.76
N MET A 109 -13.66 0.10 -28.90
CA MET A 109 -14.83 -0.05 -28.01
C MET A 109 -14.50 0.05 -26.53
N GLN A 110 -15.05 1.11 -25.94
CA GLN A 110 -15.01 1.37 -24.48
C GLN A 110 -16.02 0.43 -23.79
N ASP A 111 -15.61 -0.78 -23.46
CA ASP A 111 -16.28 -1.52 -22.40
C ASP A 111 -15.63 -1.12 -21.07
N GLU A 112 -16.37 -0.38 -20.26
CA GLU A 112 -16.00 -0.09 -18.86
C GLU A 112 -15.99 -1.40 -18.08
N LEU A 113 -14.83 -2.06 -18.01
CA LEU A 113 -14.61 -3.09 -17.01
C LEU A 113 -14.49 -2.39 -15.65
N ARG A 114 -15.62 -2.24 -14.98
CA ARG A 114 -15.64 -1.78 -13.59
C ARG A 114 -15.21 -2.94 -12.72
N VAL A 115 -14.06 -2.84 -12.08
CA VAL A 115 -13.82 -3.60 -10.85
C VAL A 115 -14.83 -3.05 -9.86
N ALA A 116 -15.95 -3.77 -9.70
CA ALA A 116 -16.91 -3.47 -8.66
C ALA A 116 -16.26 -3.84 -7.32
N LEU A 117 -15.55 -2.89 -6.75
CA LEU A 117 -15.27 -2.91 -5.32
C LEU A 117 -16.66 -2.76 -4.70
N HIS A 118 -17.23 -3.87 -4.22
CA HIS A 118 -18.52 -3.85 -3.54
C HIS A 118 -18.35 -2.99 -2.28
N ASP A 119 -18.66 -1.72 -2.43
CA ASP A 119 -19.08 -0.90 -1.33
C ASP A 119 -20.46 -1.43 -0.95
N THR A 120 -20.54 -2.18 0.14
CA THR A 120 -21.81 -2.56 0.72
C THR A 120 -22.46 -1.25 1.18
N GLN A 121 -23.32 -0.70 0.32
CA GLN A 121 -24.11 0.48 0.64
C GLN A 121 -24.98 0.17 1.85
N ALA A 122 -24.51 0.59 3.01
CA ALA A 122 -25.36 0.78 4.17
C ALA A 122 -25.65 2.27 4.26
N GLU A 123 -26.80 2.66 3.76
CA GLU A 123 -27.25 4.05 3.65
C GLU A 123 -27.41 4.78 5.00
N ASP A 124 -27.21 4.13 6.14
CA ASP A 124 -27.55 4.66 7.47
C ASP A 124 -26.51 4.48 8.57
N THR A 125 -25.25 4.22 8.29
CA THR A 125 -24.23 4.18 9.35
C THR A 125 -23.40 5.47 9.37
N PRO A 126 -23.17 6.08 10.55
CA PRO A 126 -22.38 7.33 10.70
C PRO A 126 -20.92 7.23 10.23
N LEU A 127 -20.47 6.03 9.92
CA LEU A 127 -19.22 5.69 9.26
C LEU A 127 -19.47 5.14 7.86
N SER A 128 -20.56 5.52 7.21
CA SER A 128 -20.61 5.37 5.78
C SER A 128 -19.40 6.12 5.24
N CYS A 129 -18.33 5.37 5.00
CA CYS A 129 -17.25 5.78 4.14
C CYS A 129 -17.90 6.02 2.78
N GLY A 130 -18.62 7.15 2.71
CA GLY A 130 -19.23 7.61 1.50
C GLY A 130 -18.11 7.79 0.50
N THR A 131 -18.10 6.96 -0.51
CA THR A 131 -17.04 6.80 -1.49
C THR A 131 -15.76 6.18 -0.93
N SER A 132 -15.35 5.08 -1.49
CA SER A 132 -14.21 4.22 -1.22
C SER A 132 -12.84 4.89 -1.02
N SER A 133 -12.73 6.20 -1.11
CA SER A 133 -11.48 6.96 -1.15
C SER A 133 -11.04 7.55 0.20
N GLY A 134 -11.74 7.31 1.32
CA GLY A 134 -11.53 8.22 2.45
C GLY A 134 -10.52 7.80 3.52
N TRP A 135 -10.17 6.53 3.69
CA TRP A 135 -9.43 6.10 4.88
C TRP A 135 -8.10 5.40 4.59
N GLN A 136 -7.99 4.65 3.51
CA GLN A 136 -6.77 4.00 3.11
C GLN A 136 -6.04 4.87 2.07
N GLY A 137 -4.80 5.26 2.35
CA GLY A 137 -4.01 6.13 1.48
C GLY A 137 -3.81 5.56 0.08
N ASP A 138 -3.77 4.23 -0.04
CA ASP A 138 -3.57 3.52 -1.31
C ASP A 138 -4.72 3.74 -2.32
N SER A 139 -5.87 4.27 -1.90
CA SER A 139 -6.97 4.64 -2.80
C SER A 139 -6.60 5.72 -3.84
N ILE A 140 -5.51 6.46 -3.61
CA ILE A 140 -4.95 7.42 -4.58
C ILE A 140 -4.55 6.76 -5.91
N ILE A 141 -4.44 5.43 -5.95
CA ILE A 141 -4.18 4.67 -7.18
C ILE A 141 -5.18 5.03 -8.30
N GLU A 142 -6.43 5.31 -7.98
CA GLU A 142 -7.44 5.69 -8.97
C GLU A 142 -7.07 6.99 -9.71
N GLU A 143 -6.45 7.95 -9.02
CA GLU A 143 -5.92 9.15 -9.66
C GLU A 143 -4.71 8.84 -10.54
N TYR A 144 -3.77 8.08 -10.01
CA TYR A 144 -2.54 7.72 -10.72
C TYR A 144 -2.81 6.89 -11.98
N LEU A 145 -3.86 6.07 -12.00
CA LEU A 145 -4.24 5.32 -13.20
C LEU A 145 -4.92 6.18 -14.27
N ARG A 146 -5.43 7.37 -13.93
CA ARG A 146 -5.93 8.33 -14.94
C ARG A 146 -4.78 9.04 -15.63
N ASP A 147 -3.81 9.53 -14.85
CA ASP A 147 -2.58 10.14 -15.34
C ASP A 147 -1.47 9.97 -14.29
N VAL A 148 -0.59 9.00 -14.53
CA VAL A 148 0.51 8.74 -13.60
C VAL A 148 1.49 9.91 -13.60
N PRO A 149 1.80 10.52 -12.44
CA PRO A 149 2.78 11.60 -12.36
C PRO A 149 4.18 11.13 -12.79
N GLN A 150 5.01 12.07 -13.26
CA GLN A 150 6.42 11.75 -13.52
C GLN A 150 7.19 11.36 -12.26
N THR A 151 6.74 11.84 -11.09
CA THR A 151 7.30 11.48 -9.80
C THR A 151 6.18 11.12 -8.83
N VAL A 152 6.30 9.97 -8.18
CA VAL A 152 5.37 9.44 -7.18
C VAL A 152 6.13 9.25 -5.88
N ASP A 153 5.73 9.94 -4.83
CA ASP A 153 6.24 9.72 -3.47
C ASP A 153 5.47 8.59 -2.80
N LEU A 154 6.19 7.54 -2.41
CA LEU A 154 5.62 6.34 -1.79
C LEU A 154 5.69 6.34 -0.26
N THR A 155 6.13 7.43 0.36
CA THR A 155 6.29 7.52 1.82
C THR A 155 5.01 7.15 2.55
N ASP A 156 3.86 7.59 2.04
CA ASP A 156 2.55 7.34 2.65
C ASP A 156 1.77 6.17 2.02
N THR A 157 2.19 5.69 0.85
CA THR A 157 1.51 4.60 0.10
C THR A 157 2.50 3.55 -0.42
N PRO A 158 3.27 2.91 0.48
CA PRO A 158 4.39 2.03 0.11
C PRO A 158 3.97 0.81 -0.73
N ASP A 159 2.77 0.32 -0.51
CA ASP A 159 2.25 -0.87 -1.17
C ASP A 159 1.87 -0.62 -2.63
N LEU A 160 1.80 0.64 -3.04
CA LEU A 160 1.57 1.01 -4.44
C LEU A 160 2.82 0.88 -5.33
N LEU A 161 4.02 0.69 -4.77
CA LEU A 161 5.23 0.51 -5.59
C LEU A 161 5.05 -0.57 -6.65
N MET A 162 4.61 -1.77 -6.26
CA MET A 162 4.53 -2.92 -7.16
C MET A 162 3.51 -2.73 -8.31
N PRO A 163 2.22 -2.41 -8.03
CA PRO A 163 1.25 -2.24 -9.08
C PRO A 163 1.54 -1.01 -9.97
N LEU A 164 2.03 0.10 -9.39
CA LEU A 164 2.36 1.30 -10.18
C LEU A 164 3.63 1.12 -11.02
N ALA A 165 4.63 0.40 -10.52
CA ALA A 165 5.82 0.09 -11.31
C ALA A 165 5.46 -0.78 -12.53
N LEU A 166 4.57 -1.76 -12.38
CA LEU A 166 4.03 -2.53 -13.49
C LEU A 166 3.27 -1.62 -14.49
N TYR A 167 2.38 -0.77 -13.96
CA TYR A 167 1.63 0.16 -14.82
C TYR A 167 2.55 1.10 -15.58
N ALA A 168 3.56 1.68 -14.91
CA ALA A 168 4.56 2.55 -15.54
C ALA A 168 5.39 1.82 -16.60
N ALA A 169 5.77 0.56 -16.36
CA ALA A 169 6.50 -0.27 -17.32
C ALA A 169 5.69 -0.51 -18.61
N LEU A 170 4.37 -0.42 -18.55
CA LEU A 170 3.45 -0.62 -19.67
C LEU A 170 2.96 0.70 -20.30
N GLN A 171 3.64 1.84 -20.02
CA GLN A 171 3.35 3.15 -20.62
C GLN A 171 4.47 3.57 -21.59
N PRO A 172 4.45 3.16 -22.86
CA PRO A 172 5.55 3.41 -23.79
C PRO A 172 5.89 4.90 -23.91
N GLY A 173 7.19 5.20 -23.87
CA GLY A 173 7.69 6.57 -24.02
C GLY A 173 7.54 7.46 -22.79
N ARG A 174 7.00 6.95 -21.68
CA ARG A 174 6.92 7.65 -20.39
C ARG A 174 7.98 7.12 -19.42
N THR A 175 8.47 8.00 -18.57
CA THR A 175 9.36 7.63 -17.47
C THR A 175 8.73 8.11 -16.16
N THR A 176 8.62 7.21 -15.19
CA THR A 176 8.10 7.49 -13.86
C THR A 176 9.18 7.24 -12.82
N ARG A 177 9.37 8.18 -11.91
CA ARG A 177 10.26 8.05 -10.75
C ARG A 177 9.44 7.83 -9.50
N PHE A 178 9.69 6.74 -8.81
CA PHE A 178 9.14 6.43 -7.50
C PHE A 178 10.17 6.82 -6.44
N THR A 179 9.80 7.70 -5.50
CA THR A 179 10.66 8.19 -4.42
C THR A 179 10.19 7.71 -3.07
N GLY A 180 11.02 7.88 -2.02
CA GLY A 180 10.69 7.39 -0.69
C GLY A 180 10.70 5.86 -0.62
N CYS A 181 11.54 5.20 -1.42
CA CYS A 181 11.62 3.73 -1.47
C CYS A 181 12.57 3.12 -0.45
N GLY A 182 13.41 3.93 0.21
CA GLY A 182 14.50 3.43 1.05
C GLY A 182 14.02 2.54 2.21
N PHE A 183 12.94 2.91 2.89
CA PHE A 183 12.40 2.09 3.98
C PHE A 183 11.73 0.79 3.51
N LEU A 184 11.39 0.67 2.23
CA LEU A 184 10.81 -0.54 1.64
C LEU A 184 11.83 -1.68 1.52
N ARG A 185 13.12 -1.38 1.65
CA ARG A 185 14.20 -2.39 1.65
C ARG A 185 14.19 -3.28 2.89
N GLY A 186 13.58 -2.81 3.98
CA GLY A 186 13.42 -3.56 5.23
C GLY A 186 12.05 -4.23 5.40
N LYS A 187 11.27 -4.40 4.34
CA LYS A 187 9.99 -5.13 4.35
C LYS A 187 10.21 -6.65 4.23
N GLU A 188 9.20 -7.40 3.81
CA GLU A 188 9.27 -8.86 3.63
C GLU A 188 10.38 -9.27 2.65
N SER A 189 10.68 -8.39 1.70
CA SER A 189 11.84 -8.43 0.81
C SER A 189 12.45 -7.02 0.68
N ASP A 190 13.62 -6.88 0.07
CA ASP A 190 14.06 -5.59 -0.49
C ASP A 190 13.18 -5.29 -1.70
N ARG A 191 11.99 -4.67 -1.45
CA ARG A 191 10.94 -4.48 -2.46
C ARG A 191 11.41 -3.71 -3.68
N PRO A 192 12.14 -2.57 -3.58
CA PRO A 192 12.67 -1.87 -4.74
C PRO A 192 13.56 -2.76 -5.59
N HIS A 193 14.45 -3.52 -4.95
CA HIS A 193 15.33 -4.48 -5.64
C HIS A 193 14.52 -5.60 -6.31
N ALA A 194 13.61 -6.23 -5.60
CA ALA A 194 12.79 -7.31 -6.12
C ALA A 194 11.93 -6.87 -7.31
N VAL A 195 11.30 -5.67 -7.23
CA VAL A 195 10.54 -5.08 -8.34
C VAL A 195 11.44 -4.84 -9.54
N ALA A 196 12.64 -4.27 -9.33
CA ALA A 196 13.59 -4.03 -10.42
C ALA A 196 13.99 -5.34 -11.11
N GLN A 197 14.31 -6.37 -10.35
CA GLN A 197 14.70 -7.68 -10.88
C GLN A 197 13.57 -8.36 -11.68
N VAL A 198 12.35 -8.36 -11.13
CA VAL A 198 11.18 -8.94 -11.80
C VAL A 198 10.90 -8.21 -13.11
N LEU A 199 10.76 -6.91 -13.07
CA LEU A 199 10.42 -6.11 -14.24
C LEU A 199 11.54 -6.16 -15.31
N HIS A 200 12.80 -6.16 -14.89
CA HIS A 200 13.94 -6.29 -15.78
C HIS A 200 13.95 -7.66 -16.50
N THR A 201 13.70 -8.73 -15.73
CA THR A 201 13.58 -10.09 -16.30
C THR A 201 12.44 -10.21 -17.32
N LEU A 202 11.39 -9.39 -17.16
CA LEU A 202 10.25 -9.36 -18.07
C LEU A 202 10.43 -8.34 -19.23
N GLY A 203 11.59 -7.69 -19.33
CA GLY A 203 11.97 -6.81 -20.44
C GLY A 203 11.65 -5.32 -20.22
N ALA A 204 11.25 -4.91 -19.01
CA ALA A 204 11.11 -3.50 -18.69
C ALA A 204 12.46 -2.81 -18.48
N GLN A 205 12.48 -1.48 -18.67
CA GLN A 205 13.64 -0.64 -18.38
C GLN A 205 13.50 -0.03 -17.00
N VAL A 206 14.29 -0.51 -16.06
CA VAL A 206 14.22 -0.11 -14.64
C VAL A 206 15.61 0.27 -14.16
N GLN A 207 15.71 1.41 -13.46
CA GLN A 207 16.92 1.86 -12.78
C GLN A 207 16.64 1.96 -11.30
N GLU A 208 17.36 1.18 -10.51
CA GLU A 208 17.30 1.20 -9.07
C GLU A 208 18.32 2.22 -8.52
N GLU A 209 17.87 3.05 -7.57
CA GLU A 209 18.69 3.99 -6.82
C GLU A 209 18.50 3.73 -5.30
N THR A 210 19.26 4.43 -4.44
CA THR A 210 19.22 4.20 -2.99
C THR A 210 17.82 4.37 -2.39
N ASP A 211 17.12 5.45 -2.78
CA ASP A 211 15.80 5.83 -2.26
C ASP A 211 14.76 6.02 -3.38
N SER A 212 15.06 5.56 -4.57
CA SER A 212 14.12 5.67 -5.67
C SER A 212 14.25 4.54 -6.68
N LEU A 213 13.17 4.33 -7.44
CA LEU A 213 13.09 3.44 -8.58
C LEU A 213 12.61 4.22 -9.80
N VAL A 214 13.34 4.16 -10.91
CA VAL A 214 12.95 4.83 -12.15
C VAL A 214 12.54 3.76 -13.15
N VAL A 215 11.32 3.87 -13.67
CA VAL A 215 10.76 2.93 -14.64
C VAL A 215 10.46 3.65 -15.93
N THR A 216 11.03 3.17 -17.04
CA THR A 216 10.71 3.66 -18.38
C THR A 216 9.85 2.65 -19.11
N GLY A 217 8.70 3.10 -19.59
CA GLY A 217 7.69 2.28 -20.22
C GLY A 217 8.14 1.71 -21.57
N VAL A 218 7.78 0.44 -21.78
CA VAL A 218 8.07 -0.33 -22.99
C VAL A 218 6.76 -0.72 -23.70
N SER A 219 6.83 -1.12 -24.96
CA SER A 219 5.66 -1.50 -25.76
C SER A 219 4.98 -2.80 -25.31
N GLY A 220 5.65 -3.58 -24.49
CA GLY A 220 5.13 -4.81 -23.91
C GLY A 220 6.19 -5.57 -23.12
N LEU A 221 5.76 -6.35 -22.16
CA LEU A 221 6.62 -7.25 -21.41
C LEU A 221 6.64 -8.62 -22.08
N HIS A 222 7.66 -9.43 -21.82
CA HIS A 222 7.73 -10.83 -22.27
C HIS A 222 7.63 -11.80 -21.10
N GLY A 223 7.41 -13.09 -21.38
CA GLY A 223 7.44 -14.13 -20.34
C GLY A 223 8.87 -14.34 -19.80
N GLY A 224 8.95 -14.93 -18.63
CA GLY A 224 10.23 -15.20 -17.98
C GLY A 224 10.09 -16.06 -16.73
N CYS A 225 11.23 -16.41 -16.14
CA CYS A 225 11.29 -17.04 -14.82
C CYS A 225 11.72 -15.99 -13.81
N VAL A 226 10.85 -15.70 -12.86
CA VAL A 226 11.08 -14.68 -11.84
C VAL A 226 11.01 -15.27 -10.45
N ASP A 227 11.69 -14.65 -9.50
CA ASP A 227 11.66 -14.98 -8.10
C ASP A 227 10.63 -14.11 -7.38
N SER A 228 9.87 -14.68 -6.45
CA SER A 228 8.97 -13.91 -5.58
C SER A 228 9.69 -13.28 -4.39
N PHE A 229 10.94 -13.61 -4.15
CA PHE A 229 11.73 -13.16 -3.00
C PHE A 229 11.06 -13.41 -1.64
N GLY A 230 10.17 -14.44 -1.57
CA GLY A 230 9.38 -14.68 -0.36
C GLY A 230 8.32 -13.62 -0.04
N ASP A 231 8.05 -12.70 -0.96
CA ASP A 231 7.09 -11.60 -0.78
C ASP A 231 5.85 -11.81 -1.64
N HIS A 232 4.69 -11.91 -0.99
CA HIS A 232 3.40 -12.10 -1.67
C HIS A 232 3.08 -10.95 -2.64
N ARG A 233 3.53 -9.72 -2.37
CA ARG A 233 3.30 -8.55 -3.26
C ARG A 233 4.13 -8.64 -4.53
N ILE A 234 5.34 -9.20 -4.44
CA ILE A 234 6.16 -9.48 -5.62
C ILE A 234 5.55 -10.61 -6.44
N ALA A 235 5.01 -11.65 -5.78
CA ALA A 235 4.27 -12.69 -6.48
C ALA A 235 3.02 -12.15 -7.20
N MET A 236 2.28 -11.22 -6.57
CA MET A 236 1.14 -10.54 -7.21
C MET A 236 1.57 -9.68 -8.39
N LEU A 237 2.67 -8.90 -8.28
CA LEU A 237 3.26 -8.16 -9.39
C LEU A 237 3.54 -9.08 -10.59
N ALA A 238 4.25 -10.18 -10.34
CA ALA A 238 4.59 -11.14 -11.37
C ALA A 238 3.36 -11.77 -12.02
N GLY A 239 2.37 -12.18 -11.21
CA GLY A 239 1.09 -12.72 -11.68
C GLY A 239 0.35 -11.74 -12.60
N CYS A 240 0.31 -10.46 -12.24
CA CYS A 240 -0.32 -9.42 -13.04
C CYS A 240 0.43 -9.14 -14.36
N ALA A 241 1.75 -9.25 -14.36
CA ALA A 241 2.56 -9.02 -15.56
C ALA A 241 2.32 -10.07 -16.66
N VAL A 242 1.81 -11.27 -16.31
CA VAL A 242 1.61 -12.40 -17.26
C VAL A 242 0.26 -12.39 -17.95
N THR A 243 -0.74 -11.79 -17.34
CA THR A 243 -2.11 -11.74 -17.90
C THR A 243 -2.21 -10.85 -19.13
N GLU A 244 -1.07 -10.44 -19.72
CA GLU A 244 -0.99 -9.79 -21.01
C GLU A 244 -1.28 -10.80 -22.14
N GLU A 245 -2.42 -10.64 -22.73
CA GLU A 245 -3.05 -11.28 -23.88
C GLU A 245 -2.31 -12.30 -24.77
N GLY A 246 -3.08 -13.37 -25.07
CA GLY A 246 -3.21 -13.99 -26.42
C GLY A 246 -2.05 -14.80 -26.96
N LYS A 247 -0.91 -14.79 -26.29
CA LYS A 247 0.18 -15.74 -26.47
C LYS A 247 0.49 -16.31 -25.10
N GLU A 248 0.55 -17.64 -25.00
CA GLU A 248 1.00 -18.33 -23.77
C GLU A 248 2.38 -17.80 -23.36
N LYS A 249 2.39 -16.73 -22.59
CA LYS A 249 3.60 -16.26 -21.89
C LYS A 249 3.67 -17.11 -20.63
N SER A 250 4.51 -18.13 -20.65
CA SER A 250 4.75 -18.91 -19.44
C SER A 250 5.54 -18.07 -18.45
N LEU A 251 4.96 -17.86 -17.28
CA LEU A 251 5.68 -17.36 -16.11
C LEU A 251 5.97 -18.53 -15.19
N THR A 252 7.21 -18.72 -14.84
CA THR A 252 7.58 -19.62 -13.77
C THR A 252 7.89 -18.77 -12.53
N LEU A 253 7.03 -18.86 -11.52
CA LEU A 253 7.34 -18.37 -10.18
C LEU A 253 8.15 -19.43 -9.46
N ARG A 254 9.36 -19.09 -9.01
CA ARG A 254 10.06 -19.94 -8.05
C ARG A 254 9.28 -19.90 -6.74
N PRO A 255 8.94 -21.09 -6.19
CA PRO A 255 8.22 -21.14 -4.92
C PRO A 255 9.07 -20.52 -3.82
N MET A 256 8.36 -20.02 -2.81
CA MET A 256 8.96 -19.70 -1.51
C MET A 256 9.47 -21.04 -0.94
N THR A 257 10.73 -21.37 -1.19
CA THR A 257 11.36 -22.50 -0.54
C THR A 257 11.96 -22.04 0.77
N ASP A 258 11.38 -22.57 1.82
CA ASP A 258 11.91 -22.76 3.17
C ASP A 258 12.51 -21.53 3.88
N ILE A 259 11.69 -20.93 4.75
CA ILE A 259 12.19 -20.33 5.98
C ILE A 259 12.16 -21.38 7.09
#